data_e5b6130d90689d80c5222b319f75eb51
#
_entry.id   e5b6130d90689d80c5222b319f75eb51
#
_cell.length_a   1.000
_cell.length_b   1.000
_cell.length_c   1.000
_cell.angle_alpha   90.00
_cell.angle_beta   90.00
_cell.angle_gamma   90.00
#
_symmetry.space_group_name_H-M   'P 1'
#
loop_
_entity.id
_entity.type
_entity.pdbx_description
1 polymer ?
#
loop_
_entity_poly.entity_id
_entity_poly.type
_entity_poly.pdbx_seq_one_letter_code
_entity_poly.pdbx_strand_id
1 'polypeptide(L)'
;MLRREPYIDIVIGPQSYHKINETVSKFIKIKKKEDQTDFDTVEKFNYLKKIKNSDSKVSSFLTIQEGCDKFCHFCVVPFTRGPEYSRPFDQILNEVENLISNGTKEIILLGQNVNAYKYKEYRLADLILKIEEYSEIKRIRYTTSHPKDMTDDLLEVYKKSNKLMPLVHLP
;
A
#
# COMPACT_ATOMS: atom_id res chain seq x y z
N MET A 1 25.15 5.47 4.74
CA MET A 1 24.79 6.83 5.20
C MET A 1 25.50 7.16 6.50
N LEU A 2 25.17 6.54 7.63
CA LEU A 2 25.70 6.88 8.97
C LEU A 2 27.23 6.92 9.10
N ARG A 3 27.96 6.12 8.31
CA ARG A 3 29.45 6.14 8.29
C ARG A 3 30.06 7.29 7.49
N ARG A 4 29.37 7.76 6.44
CA ARG A 4 29.87 8.77 5.51
C ARG A 4 29.50 10.18 5.95
N GLU A 5 28.36 10.32 6.62
CA GLU A 5 27.78 11.59 6.99
C GLU A 5 27.69 11.69 8.52
N PRO A 6 28.65 12.35 9.17
CA PRO A 6 28.74 12.39 10.63
C PRO A 6 27.60 13.17 11.30
N TYR A 7 26.93 14.06 10.56
CA TYR A 7 25.78 14.85 11.05
C TYR A 7 24.45 14.11 10.98
N ILE A 8 24.41 12.90 10.38
CA ILE A 8 23.20 12.06 10.39
C ILE A 8 23.24 11.16 11.62
N ASP A 9 22.21 11.25 12.44
CA ASP A 9 22.06 10.46 13.66
C ASP A 9 21.13 9.27 13.49
N ILE A 10 20.07 9.42 12.70
CA ILE A 10 19.03 8.40 12.51
C ILE A 10 18.75 8.22 11.01
N VAL A 11 18.67 6.97 10.56
CA VAL A 11 18.20 6.58 9.23
C VAL A 11 17.00 5.67 9.40
N ILE A 12 15.87 6.00 8.76
CA ILE A 12 14.62 5.23 8.85
C ILE A 12 14.16 4.86 7.45
N GLY A 13 13.99 3.57 7.21
CA GLY A 13 13.40 3.05 5.99
C GLY A 13 11.86 3.18 5.98
N PRO A 14 11.23 3.08 4.80
CA PRO A 14 9.78 3.27 4.66
C PRO A 14 8.96 2.21 5.43
N GLN A 15 9.52 1.05 5.70
CA GLN A 15 8.85 -0.01 6.45
C GLN A 15 8.86 0.23 7.96
N SER A 16 9.75 1.12 8.44
CA SER A 16 9.96 1.39 9.87
C SER A 16 9.40 2.75 10.32
N TYR A 17 8.62 3.46 9.50
CA TYR A 17 8.06 4.77 9.88
C TYR A 17 7.19 4.74 11.12
N HIS A 18 6.51 3.64 11.41
CA HIS A 18 5.72 3.47 12.62
C HIS A 18 6.58 3.47 13.91
N LYS A 19 7.90 3.23 13.81
CA LYS A 19 8.85 3.22 14.93
C LYS A 19 9.53 4.59 15.17
N ILE A 20 9.19 5.63 14.39
CA ILE A 20 9.92 6.92 14.42
C ILE A 20 9.98 7.54 15.83
N ASN A 21 8.87 7.57 16.56
CA ASN A 21 8.79 8.15 17.89
C ASN A 21 9.67 7.40 18.91
N GLU A 22 9.67 6.06 18.83
CA GLU A 22 10.50 5.21 19.67
C GLU A 22 11.97 5.41 19.37
N THR A 23 12.33 5.39 18.06
CA THR A 23 13.71 5.56 17.60
C THR A 23 14.28 6.92 18.00
N VAL A 24 13.51 8.00 17.81
CA VAL A 24 13.92 9.36 18.23
C VAL A 24 14.08 9.43 19.76
N SER A 25 13.12 8.90 20.52
CA SER A 25 13.18 8.90 21.98
C SER A 25 14.39 8.13 22.51
N LYS A 26 14.72 7.01 21.87
CA LYS A 26 15.90 6.20 22.19
C LYS A 26 17.18 6.96 21.87
N PHE A 27 17.27 7.61 20.72
CA PHE A 27 18.43 8.43 20.36
C PHE A 27 18.66 9.58 21.34
N ILE A 28 17.61 10.31 21.73
CA ILE A 28 17.71 11.40 22.70
C ILE A 28 18.29 10.93 24.04
N LYS A 29 17.89 9.74 24.50
CA LYS A 29 18.37 9.17 25.78
C LYS A 29 19.79 8.63 25.70
N ILE A 30 20.13 7.92 24.65
CA ILE A 30 21.36 7.11 24.57
C ILE A 30 22.45 7.81 23.73
N LYS A 31 22.07 8.75 22.84
CA LYS A 31 22.97 9.44 21.88
C LYS A 31 23.75 8.49 20.96
N LYS A 32 23.18 7.30 20.68
CA LYS A 32 23.76 6.33 19.75
C LYS A 32 23.03 6.39 18.42
N LYS A 33 23.80 6.43 17.32
CA LYS A 33 23.26 6.41 15.97
C LYS A 33 22.41 5.17 15.74
N GLU A 34 21.27 5.35 15.09
CA GLU A 34 20.27 4.28 14.85
C GLU A 34 20.03 4.09 13.35
N ASP A 35 19.97 2.85 12.92
CA ASP A 35 19.61 2.43 11.56
C ASP A 35 18.38 1.50 11.65
N GLN A 36 17.27 1.94 11.07
CA GLN A 36 15.98 1.24 11.04
C GLN A 36 15.54 1.10 9.59
N THR A 37 16.33 0.38 8.80
CA THR A 37 16.09 0.18 7.35
C THR A 37 15.56 -1.22 7.01
N ASP A 38 15.01 -1.93 7.98
CA ASP A 38 14.43 -3.27 7.81
C ASP A 38 13.23 -3.26 6.86
N PHE A 39 13.01 -4.41 6.18
CA PHE A 39 11.94 -4.60 5.19
C PHE A 39 10.71 -5.32 5.76
N ASP A 40 10.43 -5.20 7.06
CA ASP A 40 9.24 -5.83 7.66
C ASP A 40 7.95 -5.05 7.32
N THR A 41 7.32 -5.45 6.21
CA THR A 41 6.03 -4.91 5.78
C THR A 41 4.87 -5.38 6.66
N VAL A 42 4.95 -6.59 7.21
CA VAL A 42 3.87 -7.18 8.02
C VAL A 42 3.69 -6.41 9.31
N GLU A 43 4.79 -6.08 10.01
CA GLU A 43 4.77 -5.29 11.24
C GLU A 43 4.14 -3.92 11.00
N LYS A 44 4.54 -3.24 9.92
CA LYS A 44 3.97 -1.95 9.51
C LYS A 44 2.46 -2.01 9.33
N PHE A 45 1.95 -2.99 8.57
CA PHE A 45 0.51 -3.11 8.34
C PHE A 45 -0.26 -3.48 9.60
N ASN A 46 0.31 -4.29 10.49
CA ASN A 46 -0.30 -4.59 11.79
C ASN A 46 -0.38 -3.36 12.70
N TYR A 47 0.60 -2.45 12.62
CA TYR A 47 0.55 -1.18 13.32
C TYR A 47 -0.53 -0.25 12.74
N LEU A 48 -0.61 -0.12 11.42
CA LEU A 48 -1.58 0.73 10.74
C LEU A 48 -3.04 0.35 11.04
N LYS A 49 -3.34 -0.93 11.26
CA LYS A 49 -4.69 -1.37 11.70
C LYS A 49 -5.17 -0.73 13.00
N LYS A 50 -4.25 -0.32 13.87
CA LYS A 50 -4.58 0.29 15.17
C LYS A 50 -4.91 1.77 15.05
N ILE A 51 -4.58 2.40 13.92
CA ILE A 51 -4.82 3.82 13.69
C ILE A 51 -6.25 3.97 13.15
N LYS A 52 -7.12 4.59 13.95
CA LYS A 52 -8.45 5.00 13.50
C LYS A 52 -8.31 6.30 12.70
N ASN A 53 -8.59 6.25 11.41
CA ASN A 53 -8.75 7.47 10.62
C ASN A 53 -10.02 8.20 11.10
N SER A 54 -9.86 9.34 11.75
CA SER A 54 -10.98 10.14 12.25
C SER A 54 -11.51 11.15 11.23
N ASP A 55 -10.78 11.36 10.14
CA ASP A 55 -11.14 12.37 9.16
C ASP A 55 -12.12 11.80 8.13
N SER A 56 -13.32 12.38 8.09
CA SER A 56 -14.30 12.13 7.03
C SER A 56 -13.77 12.65 5.70
N LYS A 57 -13.49 11.76 4.76
CA LYS A 57 -13.02 12.09 3.40
C LYS A 57 -13.91 11.41 2.38
N VAL A 58 -14.30 12.17 1.35
CA VAL A 58 -15.06 11.62 0.21
C VAL A 58 -14.21 10.65 -0.61
N SER A 59 -12.91 10.92 -0.74
CA SER A 59 -11.94 10.07 -1.43
C SER A 59 -10.85 9.62 -0.47
N SER A 60 -10.55 8.33 -0.43
CA SER A 60 -9.57 7.73 0.47
C SER A 60 -8.58 6.84 -0.26
N PHE A 61 -7.32 6.90 0.18
CA PHE A 61 -6.27 6.00 -0.27
C PHE A 61 -6.26 4.72 0.57
N LEU A 62 -6.09 3.59 -0.10
CA LEU A 62 -6.05 2.27 0.51
C LEU A 62 -4.86 1.47 -0.04
N THR A 63 -3.80 1.35 0.74
CA THR A 63 -2.64 0.55 0.33
C THR A 63 -2.98 -0.94 0.43
N ILE A 64 -2.87 -1.65 -0.70
CA ILE A 64 -3.17 -3.09 -0.79
C ILE A 64 -1.92 -3.94 -1.05
N GLN A 65 -0.88 -3.32 -1.60
CA GLN A 65 0.35 -4.00 -2.00
C GLN A 65 1.57 -3.12 -1.72
N GLU A 66 2.69 -3.70 -1.36
CA GLU A 66 3.96 -3.01 -1.17
C GLU A 66 5.12 -3.86 -1.69
N GLY A 67 6.22 -3.19 -2.09
CA GLY A 67 7.36 -3.83 -2.74
C GLY A 67 7.11 -4.15 -4.21
N CYS A 68 8.13 -4.67 -4.90
CA CYS A 68 8.02 -5.06 -6.30
C CYS A 68 9.13 -6.04 -6.71
N ASP A 69 8.76 -7.14 -7.36
CA ASP A 69 9.68 -8.19 -7.83
C ASP A 69 9.95 -8.13 -9.34
N LYS A 70 9.63 -7.01 -10.01
CA LYS A 70 9.79 -6.90 -11.48
C LYS A 70 11.24 -6.62 -11.91
N PHE A 71 12.05 -6.00 -11.07
CA PHE A 71 13.45 -5.67 -11.36
C PHE A 71 13.64 -4.96 -12.72
N CYS A 72 12.75 -4.01 -13.05
CA CYS A 72 12.90 -3.20 -14.26
C CYS A 72 14.26 -2.50 -14.26
N HIS A 73 14.90 -2.40 -15.42
CA HIS A 73 16.31 -2.00 -15.58
C HIS A 73 16.71 -0.70 -14.86
N PHE A 74 15.84 0.28 -14.80
CA PHE A 74 16.08 1.59 -14.18
C PHE A 74 15.51 1.72 -12.76
N CYS A 75 14.82 0.68 -12.25
CA CYS A 75 13.97 0.84 -11.07
C CYS A 75 14.68 0.41 -9.78
N VAL A 76 14.68 1.30 -8.78
CA VAL A 76 15.28 1.07 -7.46
C VAL A 76 14.31 0.45 -6.44
N VAL A 77 13.03 0.33 -6.77
CA VAL A 77 11.97 -0.10 -5.83
C VAL A 77 12.26 -1.44 -5.15
N PRO A 78 12.71 -2.51 -5.85
CA PRO A 78 13.02 -3.78 -5.19
C PRO A 78 14.05 -3.64 -4.07
N PHE A 79 15.00 -2.72 -4.23
CA PHE A 79 16.09 -2.49 -3.28
C PHE A 79 15.73 -1.54 -2.14
N THR A 80 14.67 -0.73 -2.30
CA THR A 80 14.26 0.29 -1.31
C THR A 80 12.96 -0.04 -0.59
N ARG A 81 12.09 -0.83 -1.21
CA ARG A 81 10.79 -1.26 -0.66
C ARG A 81 10.72 -2.75 -0.35
N GLY A 82 11.68 -3.54 -0.87
CA GLY A 82 11.74 -4.98 -0.71
C GLY A 82 10.82 -5.75 -1.67
N PRO A 83 10.65 -7.07 -1.42
CA PRO A 83 9.85 -7.95 -2.24
C PRO A 83 8.36 -7.60 -2.21
N GLU A 84 7.61 -8.10 -3.19
CA GLU A 84 6.16 -7.93 -3.26
C GLU A 84 5.49 -8.55 -2.03
N TYR A 85 4.67 -7.74 -1.37
CA TYR A 85 3.79 -8.15 -0.29
C TYR A 85 2.37 -7.67 -0.57
N SER A 86 1.46 -8.61 -0.74
CA SER A 86 0.01 -8.34 -0.88
C SER A 86 -0.67 -8.51 0.48
N ARG A 87 -1.43 -7.50 0.88
CA ARG A 87 -2.19 -7.55 2.13
C ARG A 87 -3.28 -8.61 2.09
N PRO A 88 -3.60 -9.25 3.23
CA PRO A 88 -4.73 -10.16 3.33
C PRO A 88 -6.05 -9.54 2.85
N PHE A 89 -6.78 -10.28 2.03
CA PHE A 89 -8.03 -9.84 1.40
C PHE A 89 -9.06 -9.33 2.44
N ASP A 90 -9.31 -10.11 3.49
CA ASP A 90 -10.26 -9.73 4.54
C ASP A 90 -9.86 -8.47 5.30
N GLN A 91 -8.54 -8.23 5.46
CA GLN A 91 -8.06 -7.03 6.12
C GLN A 91 -8.30 -5.77 5.30
N ILE A 92 -8.20 -5.90 3.97
CA ILE A 92 -8.51 -4.80 3.05
C ILE A 92 -10.01 -4.50 3.11
N LEU A 93 -10.87 -5.50 3.07
CA LEU A 93 -12.32 -5.30 3.15
C LEU A 93 -12.75 -4.67 4.48
N ASN A 94 -12.19 -5.10 5.60
CA ASN A 94 -12.45 -4.47 6.89
C ASN A 94 -12.06 -2.98 6.91
N GLU A 95 -10.97 -2.62 6.23
CA GLU A 95 -10.56 -1.21 6.10
C GLU A 95 -11.51 -0.44 5.17
N VAL A 96 -11.99 -1.06 4.09
CA VAL A 96 -13.04 -0.49 3.21
C VAL A 96 -14.29 -0.16 4.02
N GLU A 97 -14.77 -1.05 4.87
CA GLU A 97 -15.94 -0.83 5.72
C GLU A 97 -15.72 0.33 6.71
N ASN A 98 -14.54 0.41 7.30
CA ASN A 98 -14.18 1.55 8.16
C ASN A 98 -14.13 2.87 7.38
N LEU A 99 -13.63 2.88 6.16
CA LEU A 99 -13.61 4.06 5.29
C LEU A 99 -15.03 4.49 4.90
N ILE A 100 -15.89 3.53 4.58
CA ILE A 100 -17.31 3.78 4.28
C ILE A 100 -18.01 4.42 5.47
N SER A 101 -17.83 3.88 6.68
CA SER A 101 -18.45 4.42 7.89
C SER A 101 -17.97 5.85 8.20
N ASN A 102 -16.79 6.25 7.69
CA ASN A 102 -16.27 7.62 7.75
C ASN A 102 -16.69 8.49 6.54
N GLY A 103 -17.62 8.02 5.69
CA GLY A 103 -18.20 8.80 4.59
C GLY A 103 -17.49 8.69 3.24
N THR A 104 -16.50 7.79 3.09
CA THR A 104 -15.78 7.58 1.82
C THR A 104 -16.72 7.10 0.72
N LYS A 105 -16.62 7.72 -0.46
CA LYS A 105 -17.35 7.38 -1.68
C LYS A 105 -16.44 6.92 -2.82
N GLU A 106 -15.17 7.26 -2.75
CA GLU A 106 -14.15 6.88 -3.71
C GLU A 106 -12.98 6.22 -3.00
N ILE A 107 -12.55 5.05 -3.49
CA ILE A 107 -11.36 4.34 -3.01
C ILE A 107 -10.31 4.35 -4.11
N ILE A 108 -9.09 4.71 -3.73
CA ILE A 108 -7.91 4.66 -4.59
C ILE A 108 -6.96 3.60 -4.03
N LEU A 109 -6.88 2.46 -4.70
CA LEU A 109 -6.00 1.36 -4.34
C LEU A 109 -4.55 1.70 -4.67
N LEU A 110 -3.67 1.56 -3.70
CA LEU A 110 -2.26 1.93 -3.80
C LEU A 110 -1.32 0.74 -3.63
N GLY A 111 -0.19 0.81 -4.32
CA GLY A 111 0.95 -0.10 -4.20
C GLY A 111 2.08 0.32 -5.12
N GLN A 112 3.19 -0.39 -5.12
CA GLN A 112 4.28 -0.18 -6.07
C GLN A 112 4.02 -0.89 -7.41
N ASN A 113 3.19 -1.94 -7.39
CA ASN A 113 2.71 -2.66 -8.57
C ASN A 113 1.32 -3.23 -8.27
N VAL A 114 0.30 -2.38 -8.31
CA VAL A 114 -1.03 -2.70 -7.78
C VAL A 114 -1.69 -3.86 -8.53
N ASN A 115 -1.50 -3.96 -9.84
CA ASN A 115 -2.10 -5.04 -10.63
C ASN A 115 -1.41 -6.41 -10.45
N ALA A 116 -0.28 -6.47 -9.72
CA ALA A 116 0.30 -7.72 -9.25
C ALA A 116 -0.35 -8.24 -7.95
N TYR A 117 -1.28 -7.48 -7.33
CA TYR A 117 -1.92 -7.92 -6.10
C TYR A 117 -2.42 -9.35 -6.21
N LYS A 118 -1.94 -10.20 -5.30
CA LYS A 118 -2.33 -11.60 -5.18
C LYS A 118 -2.24 -12.05 -3.73
N TYR A 119 -3.37 -12.47 -3.18
CA TYR A 119 -3.44 -13.07 -1.85
C TYR A 119 -4.20 -14.39 -1.92
N LYS A 120 -3.49 -15.52 -1.71
CA LYS A 120 -4.02 -16.87 -1.96
C LYS A 120 -4.53 -16.98 -3.40
N GLU A 121 -5.82 -17.33 -3.56
CA GLU A 121 -6.52 -17.39 -4.85
C GLU A 121 -7.00 -16.04 -5.38
N TYR A 122 -7.12 -15.03 -4.50
CA TYR A 122 -7.68 -13.71 -4.85
C TYR A 122 -6.65 -12.83 -5.55
N ARG A 123 -7.11 -12.15 -6.62
CA ARG A 123 -6.35 -11.18 -7.41
C ARG A 123 -6.98 -9.79 -7.30
N LEU A 124 -6.37 -8.81 -7.97
CA LEU A 124 -6.90 -7.44 -8.01
C LEU A 124 -8.32 -7.40 -8.60
N ALA A 125 -8.61 -8.21 -9.61
CA ALA A 125 -9.93 -8.32 -10.22
C ALA A 125 -11.01 -8.69 -9.18
N ASP A 126 -10.75 -9.71 -8.37
CA ASP A 126 -11.66 -10.16 -7.32
C ASP A 126 -11.87 -9.09 -6.26
N LEU A 127 -10.78 -8.40 -5.88
CA LEU A 127 -10.85 -7.32 -4.90
C LEU A 127 -11.70 -6.15 -5.39
N ILE A 128 -11.54 -5.73 -6.65
CA ILE A 128 -12.33 -4.65 -7.25
C ILE A 128 -13.82 -5.05 -7.28
N LEU A 129 -14.13 -6.24 -7.76
CA LEU A 129 -15.53 -6.73 -7.81
C LEU A 129 -16.15 -6.78 -6.41
N LYS A 130 -15.37 -7.21 -5.41
CA LYS A 130 -15.86 -7.25 -4.02
C LYS A 130 -16.10 -5.87 -3.44
N ILE A 131 -15.22 -4.90 -3.70
CA ILE A 131 -15.42 -3.51 -3.27
C ILE A 131 -16.61 -2.88 -4.01
N GLU A 132 -16.87 -3.27 -5.26
CA GLU A 132 -18.02 -2.77 -6.02
C GLU A 132 -19.37 -3.16 -5.42
N GLU A 133 -19.47 -4.25 -4.67
CA GLU A 133 -20.69 -4.67 -4.01
C GLU A 133 -21.20 -3.64 -2.96
N TYR A 134 -20.30 -2.84 -2.36
CA TYR A 134 -20.70 -1.82 -1.39
C TYR A 134 -21.43 -0.66 -2.10
N SER A 135 -22.69 -0.44 -1.77
CA SER A 135 -23.57 0.57 -2.41
C SER A 135 -23.08 2.01 -2.19
N GLU A 136 -22.39 2.24 -1.09
CA GLU A 136 -21.82 3.54 -0.68
C GLU A 136 -20.65 3.96 -1.56
N ILE A 137 -19.85 3.01 -2.04
CA ILE A 137 -18.74 3.28 -2.93
C ILE A 137 -19.28 3.59 -4.32
N LYS A 138 -18.89 4.75 -4.85
CA LYS A 138 -19.31 5.24 -6.17
C LYS A 138 -18.20 5.18 -7.21
N ARG A 139 -16.93 5.08 -6.75
CA ARG A 139 -15.77 5.07 -7.65
C ARG A 139 -14.62 4.27 -7.05
N ILE A 140 -13.98 3.49 -7.90
CA ILE A 140 -12.77 2.74 -7.58
C ILE A 140 -11.69 3.14 -8.58
N ARG A 141 -10.48 3.38 -8.07
CA ARG A 141 -9.27 3.59 -8.87
C ARG A 141 -8.15 2.74 -8.34
N TYR A 142 -7.17 2.51 -9.17
CA TYR A 142 -5.86 2.04 -8.73
C TYR A 142 -4.75 2.73 -9.54
N THR A 143 -3.54 2.76 -8.98
CA THR A 143 -2.39 3.43 -9.60
C THR A 143 -1.19 2.52 -9.59
N THR A 144 -0.22 2.82 -10.48
CA THR A 144 1.07 2.12 -10.53
C THR A 144 0.92 0.65 -10.91
N SER A 145 0.84 0.41 -12.20
CA SER A 145 0.66 -0.92 -12.77
C SER A 145 1.87 -1.32 -13.62
N HIS A 146 2.06 -2.62 -13.80
CA HIS A 146 3.04 -3.14 -14.73
C HIS A 146 2.36 -3.90 -15.87
N PRO A 147 2.77 -3.71 -17.15
CA PRO A 147 2.12 -4.33 -18.30
C PRO A 147 2.02 -5.86 -18.22
N LYS A 148 3.04 -6.53 -17.66
CA LYS A 148 3.04 -8.00 -17.50
C LYS A 148 1.96 -8.53 -16.54
N ASP A 149 1.40 -7.68 -15.69
CA ASP A 149 0.39 -8.06 -14.70
C ASP A 149 -1.03 -7.59 -15.10
N MET A 150 -1.19 -7.13 -16.35
CA MET A 150 -2.51 -6.89 -16.95
C MET A 150 -3.09 -8.24 -17.41
N THR A 151 -3.83 -8.87 -16.53
CA THR A 151 -4.42 -10.19 -16.74
C THR A 151 -5.82 -10.09 -17.38
N ASP A 152 -6.26 -11.15 -18.08
CA ASP A 152 -7.56 -11.16 -18.77
C ASP A 152 -8.73 -10.95 -17.81
N ASP A 153 -8.67 -11.50 -16.60
CA ASP A 153 -9.65 -11.28 -15.54
C ASP A 153 -9.78 -9.79 -15.16
N LEU A 154 -8.65 -9.09 -15.05
CA LEU A 154 -8.65 -7.65 -14.79
C LEU A 154 -9.22 -6.84 -15.98
N LEU A 155 -8.91 -7.22 -17.22
CA LEU A 155 -9.49 -6.61 -18.42
C LEU A 155 -11.01 -6.82 -18.50
N GLU A 156 -11.50 -7.99 -18.09
CA GLU A 156 -12.93 -8.26 -18.01
C GLU A 156 -13.64 -7.40 -16.95
N VAL A 157 -12.97 -7.07 -15.84
CA VAL A 157 -13.52 -6.13 -14.85
C VAL A 157 -13.74 -4.75 -15.47
N TYR A 158 -12.82 -4.24 -16.30
CA TYR A 158 -13.02 -2.95 -17.01
C TYR A 158 -14.24 -2.95 -17.92
N LYS A 159 -14.64 -4.11 -18.47
CA LYS A 159 -15.83 -4.21 -19.31
C LYS A 159 -17.12 -4.26 -18.50
N LYS A 160 -17.08 -4.84 -17.28
CA LYS A 160 -18.26 -5.17 -16.47
C LYS A 160 -18.54 -4.18 -15.37
N SER A 161 -17.52 -3.60 -14.78
CA SER A 161 -17.65 -2.71 -13.61
C SER A 161 -18.18 -1.33 -14.03
N ASN A 162 -19.17 -0.85 -13.26
CA ASN A 162 -19.70 0.50 -13.38
C ASN A 162 -19.02 1.50 -12.43
N LYS A 163 -18.16 1.04 -11.51
CA LYS A 163 -17.50 1.88 -10.51
C LYS A 163 -16.00 2.00 -10.73
N LEU A 164 -15.38 1.05 -11.43
CA LEU A 164 -13.96 1.14 -11.80
C LEU A 164 -13.77 2.23 -12.84
N MET A 165 -12.90 3.18 -12.53
CA MET A 165 -12.55 4.25 -13.48
C MET A 165 -11.81 3.68 -14.69
N PRO A 166 -12.19 4.08 -15.93
CA PRO A 166 -11.54 3.62 -17.16
C PRO A 166 -10.18 4.32 -17.38
N LEU A 167 -9.32 4.22 -16.38
CA LEU A 167 -7.98 4.81 -16.38
C LEU A 167 -6.98 3.76 -15.91
N VAL A 168 -5.96 3.50 -16.73
CA VAL A 168 -4.84 2.63 -16.40
C VAL A 168 -3.56 3.47 -16.35
N HIS A 169 -2.87 3.46 -15.23
CA HIS A 169 -1.56 4.09 -15.08
C HIS A 169 -0.49 3.04 -15.28
N LEU A 170 0.12 3.01 -16.46
CA LEU A 170 1.25 2.15 -16.86
C LEU A 170 2.49 3.03 -17.02
N PRO A 171 3.36 3.11 -16.01
CA PRO A 171 4.59 3.90 -16.07
C PRO A 171 5.67 3.27 -16.96
#